data_8594e118153ccf5acf05d8cfac8239de
#
_entry.id   8594e118153ccf5acf05d8cfac8239de
#
_cell.length_a   1.000
_cell.length_b   1.000
_cell.length_c   1.000
_cell.angle_alpha   90.00
_cell.angle_beta   90.00
_cell.angle_gamma   90.00
#
_symmetry.space_group_name_H-M   'P 1'
#
loop_
_entity.id
_entity.type
_entity.pdbx_description
1 polymer ?
#
loop_
_entity_poly.entity_id
_entity_poly.type
_entity_poly.pdbx_seq_one_letter_code
_entity_poly.pdbx_strand_id
1 'polypeptide(L)'
;RTNIAADGRPMDRPPARFLSGCAVRSSMISAGCVIEGTVINSVLSPGVWVQEGAVVRDSVIFEDSIIGRNSVVDLVICDKRVLICEESMVGYGDKQGIPNRLYPKHLYTGITLVGKDAVVPERLKIGRNCIIYPNKKEADFSSLTLANGRTFK
;
A
#
# COMPACT_ATOMS: atom_id res chain seq x y z
N ARG A 1 20.94 3.02 4.34
CA ARG A 1 19.78 3.63 4.98
C ARG A 1 20.27 4.73 5.94
N THR A 2 19.74 5.93 5.82
CA THR A 2 19.99 7.01 6.77
C THR A 2 18.79 7.12 7.72
N ASN A 3 19.03 7.12 9.02
CA ASN A 3 18.01 7.41 10.05
C ASN A 3 17.80 8.93 10.17
N ILE A 4 17.69 9.60 9.02
CA ILE A 4 17.57 11.06 8.95
C ILE A 4 16.29 11.35 8.18
N ALA A 5 15.40 12.16 8.75
CA ALA A 5 14.22 12.67 8.08
C ALA A 5 14.60 13.62 6.93
N ALA A 6 13.67 13.90 6.03
CA ALA A 6 13.89 14.80 4.90
C ALA A 6 14.28 16.22 5.33
N ASP A 7 13.99 16.62 6.57
CA ASP A 7 14.39 17.89 7.19
C ASP A 7 15.74 17.85 7.91
N GLY A 8 16.48 16.75 7.77
CA GLY A 8 17.82 16.57 8.36
C GLY A 8 17.82 16.17 9.84
N ARG A 9 16.67 15.93 10.46
CA ARG A 9 16.57 15.50 11.87
C ARG A 9 16.75 13.99 11.99
N PRO A 10 17.32 13.47 13.10
CA PRO A 10 17.33 12.05 13.38
C PRO A 10 15.89 11.51 13.45
N MET A 11 15.59 10.48 12.69
CA MET A 11 14.31 9.77 12.80
C MET A 11 14.42 8.74 13.93
N ASP A 12 14.29 9.18 15.17
CA ASP A 12 14.24 8.29 16.33
C ASP A 12 12.80 7.74 16.45
N ARG A 13 12.60 6.52 15.96
CA ARG A 13 11.32 5.82 16.03
C ARG A 13 11.40 4.67 17.00
N PRO A 14 10.35 4.44 17.81
CA PRO A 14 10.30 3.30 18.71
C PRO A 14 10.38 1.98 17.91
N PRO A 15 10.69 0.86 18.55
CA PRO A 15 10.58 -0.46 17.95
C PRO A 15 9.19 -0.71 17.35
N ALA A 16 9.12 -1.59 16.36
CA ALA A 16 7.83 -2.01 15.81
C ALA A 16 6.98 -2.70 16.90
N ARG A 17 5.67 -2.42 16.89
CA ARG A 17 4.71 -3.00 17.82
C ARG A 17 3.80 -3.99 17.08
N PHE A 18 3.67 -5.16 17.65
CA PHE A 18 2.80 -6.23 17.18
C PHE A 18 1.67 -6.40 18.20
N LEU A 19 0.44 -6.14 17.78
CA LEU A 19 -0.72 -6.18 18.66
C LEU A 19 -1.41 -7.55 18.60
N SER A 20 -2.30 -7.79 19.56
CA SER A 20 -3.01 -9.07 19.65
C SER A 20 -3.78 -9.38 18.37
N GLY A 21 -3.67 -10.62 17.90
CA GLY A 21 -4.34 -11.07 16.68
C GLY A 21 -3.58 -10.81 15.38
N CYS A 22 -2.45 -10.09 15.40
CA CYS A 22 -1.65 -9.90 14.21
C CYS A 22 -0.92 -11.20 13.79
N ALA A 23 -0.66 -11.33 12.49
CA ALA A 23 0.15 -12.40 11.93
C ALA A 23 1.20 -11.84 10.98
N VAL A 24 2.48 -12.16 11.22
CA VAL A 24 3.59 -11.72 10.36
C VAL A 24 4.38 -12.94 9.90
N ARG A 25 4.57 -13.07 8.59
CA ARG A 25 5.31 -14.17 7.99
C ARG A 25 6.22 -13.67 6.87
N SER A 26 7.48 -14.12 6.85
CA SER A 26 8.46 -13.87 5.77
C SER A 26 8.57 -12.39 5.38
N SER A 27 8.53 -11.47 6.36
CA SER A 27 8.41 -10.04 6.11
C SER A 27 9.49 -9.24 6.85
N MET A 28 9.83 -8.07 6.31
CA MET A 28 10.72 -7.10 6.94
C MET A 28 9.89 -5.94 7.49
N ILE A 29 9.95 -5.75 8.81
CA ILE A 29 9.20 -4.72 9.52
C ILE A 29 10.18 -3.72 10.12
N SER A 30 10.08 -2.47 9.73
CA SER A 30 10.96 -1.40 10.20
C SER A 30 10.46 -0.78 11.51
N ALA A 31 11.32 0.05 12.13
CA ALA A 31 10.99 0.76 13.37
C ALA A 31 9.75 1.66 13.23
N GLY A 32 9.01 1.81 14.32
CA GLY A 32 7.80 2.64 14.36
C GLY A 32 6.57 2.04 13.70
N CYS A 33 6.66 0.84 13.11
CA CYS A 33 5.49 0.17 12.57
C CYS A 33 4.53 -0.28 13.68
N VAL A 34 3.24 -0.27 13.38
CA VAL A 34 2.18 -0.83 14.23
C VAL A 34 1.42 -1.87 13.41
N ILE A 35 1.41 -3.11 13.87
CA ILE A 35 0.80 -4.24 13.14
C ILE A 35 -0.32 -4.83 13.99
N GLU A 36 -1.55 -4.68 13.49
CA GLU A 36 -2.77 -5.27 14.04
C GLU A 36 -3.37 -6.33 13.09
N GLY A 37 -3.00 -6.26 11.82
CA GLY A 37 -3.47 -7.17 10.76
C GLY A 37 -2.46 -8.26 10.39
N THR A 38 -2.57 -8.73 9.18
CA THR A 38 -1.73 -9.80 8.61
C THR A 38 -0.74 -9.24 7.59
N VAL A 39 0.54 -9.60 7.73
CA VAL A 39 1.61 -9.18 6.81
C VAL A 39 2.38 -10.40 6.34
N ILE A 40 2.38 -10.65 5.03
CA ILE A 40 3.01 -11.85 4.43
C ILE A 40 3.93 -11.43 3.29
N ASN A 41 5.17 -11.94 3.27
CA ASN A 41 6.14 -11.75 2.19
C ASN A 41 6.25 -10.27 1.75
N SER A 42 6.32 -9.36 2.71
CA SER A 42 6.24 -7.93 2.45
C SER A 42 7.32 -7.14 3.16
N VAL A 43 7.59 -5.95 2.67
CA VAL A 43 8.53 -5.01 3.26
C VAL A 43 7.77 -3.76 3.72
N LEU A 44 7.82 -3.47 5.01
CA LEU A 44 7.20 -2.28 5.60
C LEU A 44 8.30 -1.32 6.07
N SER A 45 8.33 -0.14 5.49
CA SER A 45 9.20 0.96 5.87
C SER A 45 8.79 1.58 7.21
N PRO A 46 9.62 2.46 7.81
CA PRO A 46 9.34 3.01 9.13
C PRO A 46 7.97 3.69 9.25
N GLY A 47 7.27 3.45 10.35
CA GLY A 47 6.03 4.13 10.69
C GLY A 47 4.78 3.65 9.95
N VAL A 48 4.85 2.55 9.23
CA VAL A 48 3.67 1.96 8.59
C VAL A 48 2.72 1.40 9.65
N TRP A 49 1.44 1.68 9.48
CA TRP A 49 0.38 1.13 10.32
C TRP A 49 -0.53 0.21 9.50
N VAL A 50 -0.56 -1.06 9.88
CA VAL A 50 -1.48 -2.07 9.34
C VAL A 50 -2.56 -2.34 10.36
N GLN A 51 -3.76 -1.86 10.10
CA GLN A 51 -4.89 -1.92 11.03
C GLN A 51 -5.53 -3.32 11.10
N GLU A 52 -6.41 -3.49 12.08
CA GLU A 52 -7.10 -4.75 12.37
C GLU A 52 -7.81 -5.31 11.14
N GLY A 53 -7.67 -6.61 10.91
CA GLY A 53 -8.28 -7.31 9.77
C GLY A 53 -7.66 -7.00 8.41
N ALA A 54 -6.75 -6.02 8.32
CA ALA A 54 -6.06 -5.73 7.07
C ALA A 54 -5.08 -6.85 6.69
N VAL A 55 -4.93 -7.09 5.39
CA VAL A 55 -4.01 -8.08 4.84
C VAL A 55 -3.07 -7.42 3.84
N VAL A 56 -1.77 -7.48 4.10
CA VAL A 56 -0.70 -7.01 3.21
C VAL A 56 0.12 -8.22 2.78
N ARG A 57 0.20 -8.47 1.48
CA ARG A 57 1.01 -9.58 0.96
C ARG A 57 1.74 -9.23 -0.32
N ASP A 58 2.92 -9.83 -0.52
CA ASP A 58 3.76 -9.65 -1.70
C ASP A 58 3.99 -8.17 -2.06
N SER A 59 4.11 -7.30 -1.04
CA SER A 59 4.02 -5.85 -1.22
C SER A 59 5.18 -5.10 -0.57
N VAL A 60 5.44 -3.89 -1.08
CA VAL A 60 6.39 -2.94 -0.49
C VAL A 60 5.63 -1.67 -0.12
N ILE A 61 5.63 -1.33 1.16
CA ILE A 61 4.91 -0.17 1.70
C ILE A 61 5.94 0.80 2.28
N PHE A 62 6.01 2.00 1.71
CA PHE A 62 6.94 3.03 2.17
C PHE A 62 6.41 3.81 3.37
N GLU A 63 7.27 4.69 3.89
CA GLU A 63 7.16 5.33 5.20
C GLU A 63 5.81 6.02 5.45
N ASP A 64 5.35 5.90 6.69
CA ASP A 64 4.18 6.61 7.23
C ASP A 64 2.86 6.34 6.49
N SER A 65 2.79 5.22 5.79
CA SER A 65 1.55 4.79 5.12
C SER A 65 0.64 4.03 6.09
N ILE A 66 -0.66 4.15 5.88
CA ILE A 66 -1.69 3.50 6.69
C ILE A 66 -2.51 2.58 5.81
N ILE A 67 -2.65 1.33 6.25
CA ILE A 67 -3.52 0.33 5.63
C ILE A 67 -4.72 0.14 6.54
N GLY A 68 -5.86 0.64 6.10
CA GLY A 68 -7.12 0.69 6.84
C GLY A 68 -7.69 -0.69 7.15
N ARG A 69 -8.62 -0.72 8.09
CA ARG A 69 -9.25 -1.96 8.58
C ARG A 69 -9.86 -2.78 7.45
N ASN A 70 -9.72 -4.09 7.54
CA ASN A 70 -10.30 -5.05 6.60
C ASN A 70 -9.91 -4.83 5.13
N SER A 71 -8.87 -4.03 4.87
CA SER A 71 -8.37 -3.79 3.52
C SER A 71 -7.43 -4.91 3.08
N VAL A 72 -7.35 -5.12 1.77
CA VAL A 72 -6.42 -6.09 1.17
C VAL A 72 -5.48 -5.36 0.23
N VAL A 73 -4.18 -5.54 0.45
CA VAL A 73 -3.09 -5.00 -0.39
C VAL A 73 -2.27 -6.18 -0.88
N ASP A 74 -2.36 -6.48 -2.17
CA ASP A 74 -1.76 -7.66 -2.77
C ASP A 74 -0.95 -7.31 -4.03
N LEU A 75 0.34 -7.56 -3.99
CA LEU A 75 1.30 -7.28 -5.07
C LEU A 75 1.30 -5.78 -5.42
N VAL A 76 1.53 -4.94 -4.41
CA VAL A 76 1.45 -3.48 -4.51
C VAL A 76 2.76 -2.84 -4.05
N ILE A 77 3.12 -1.75 -4.70
CA ILE A 77 4.14 -0.82 -4.19
C ILE A 77 3.42 0.48 -3.84
N CYS A 78 3.36 0.80 -2.56
CA CYS A 78 2.86 2.08 -2.04
C CYS A 78 4.02 3.00 -1.73
N ASP A 79 4.00 4.19 -2.29
CA ASP A 79 4.92 5.25 -1.90
C ASP A 79 4.56 5.83 -0.52
N LYS A 80 5.26 6.84 -0.08
CA LYS A 80 5.19 7.41 1.29
C LYS A 80 3.85 8.07 1.58
N ARG A 81 3.41 7.95 2.83
CA ARG A 81 2.21 8.61 3.36
C ARG A 81 0.95 8.33 2.54
N VAL A 82 0.86 7.12 2.02
CA VAL A 82 -0.37 6.64 1.38
C VAL A 82 -1.37 6.24 2.45
N LEU A 83 -2.61 6.66 2.29
CA LEU A 83 -3.73 6.19 3.09
C LEU A 83 -4.61 5.27 2.23
N ILE A 84 -4.67 4.00 2.58
CA ILE A 84 -5.66 3.06 2.05
C ILE A 84 -6.77 2.97 3.08
N CYS A 85 -7.96 3.51 2.75
CA CYS A 85 -9.10 3.52 3.67
C CYS A 85 -9.69 2.12 3.84
N GLU A 86 -10.62 2.00 4.77
CA GLU A 86 -11.18 0.71 5.22
C GLU A 86 -11.87 -0.06 4.08
N GLU A 87 -11.89 -1.37 4.20
CA GLU A 87 -12.57 -2.31 3.29
C GLU A 87 -12.13 -2.19 1.81
N SER A 88 -11.01 -1.54 1.52
CA SER A 88 -10.50 -1.36 0.15
C SER A 88 -9.69 -2.56 -0.31
N MET A 89 -9.65 -2.80 -1.61
CA MET A 89 -8.87 -3.87 -2.20
C MET A 89 -7.93 -3.29 -3.27
N VAL A 90 -6.64 -3.30 -3.02
CA VAL A 90 -5.62 -2.84 -3.97
C VAL A 90 -4.85 -4.04 -4.51
N GLY A 91 -4.78 -4.16 -5.83
CA GLY A 91 -4.26 -5.35 -6.49
C GLY A 91 -5.32 -6.46 -6.60
N TYR A 92 -6.58 -6.07 -6.83
CA TYR A 92 -7.69 -7.01 -6.98
C TYR A 92 -7.66 -7.73 -8.33
N GLY A 93 -8.07 -9.00 -8.33
CA GLY A 93 -8.25 -9.81 -9.54
C GLY A 93 -7.06 -10.68 -9.90
N ASP A 94 -7.07 -11.23 -11.12
CA ASP A 94 -6.07 -12.19 -11.60
C ASP A 94 -4.69 -11.51 -11.76
N LYS A 95 -3.63 -12.21 -11.35
CA LYS A 95 -2.23 -11.77 -11.52
C LYS A 95 -1.81 -11.64 -12.99
N GLN A 96 -2.40 -12.41 -13.88
CA GLN A 96 -2.15 -12.34 -15.33
C GLN A 96 -2.98 -11.25 -16.05
N GLY A 97 -3.46 -10.27 -15.30
CA GLY A 97 -4.31 -9.22 -15.81
C GLY A 97 -3.73 -8.40 -16.96
N ILE A 98 -4.56 -7.59 -17.54
CA ILE A 98 -4.25 -6.68 -18.65
C ILE A 98 -3.09 -5.75 -18.28
N PRO A 99 -2.04 -5.62 -19.10
CA PRO A 99 -0.95 -4.67 -18.86
C PRO A 99 -1.45 -3.24 -18.72
N ASN A 100 -0.64 -2.39 -18.08
CA ASN A 100 -0.98 -0.96 -17.98
C ASN A 100 -1.09 -0.34 -19.37
N ARG A 101 -2.15 0.42 -19.61
CA ARG A 101 -2.44 1.00 -20.94
C ARG A 101 -1.43 2.06 -21.38
N LEU A 102 -0.85 2.81 -20.44
CA LEU A 102 0.16 3.82 -20.76
C LEU A 102 1.59 3.26 -20.77
N TYR A 103 1.85 2.24 -19.95
CA TYR A 103 3.18 1.66 -19.78
C TYR A 103 3.18 0.13 -19.95
N PRO A 104 2.69 -0.39 -21.09
CA PRO A 104 2.46 -1.83 -21.25
C PRO A 104 3.74 -2.67 -21.23
N LYS A 105 4.89 -2.08 -21.58
CA LYS A 105 6.20 -2.75 -21.55
C LYS A 105 6.84 -2.76 -20.17
N HIS A 106 6.36 -1.94 -19.23
CA HIS A 106 6.98 -1.76 -17.92
C HIS A 106 6.10 -2.29 -16.78
N LEU A 107 4.80 -2.27 -16.96
CA LEU A 107 3.85 -2.66 -15.91
C LEU A 107 2.85 -3.70 -16.44
N TYR A 108 3.24 -4.97 -16.35
CA TYR A 108 2.48 -6.12 -16.88
C TYR A 108 2.50 -7.34 -15.95
N THR A 109 3.28 -7.29 -14.86
CA THR A 109 3.49 -8.43 -13.97
C THR A 109 2.43 -8.56 -12.87
N GLY A 110 1.42 -7.72 -12.86
CA GLY A 110 0.36 -7.68 -11.86
C GLY A 110 0.60 -6.67 -10.73
N ILE A 111 1.75 -6.01 -10.69
CA ILE A 111 2.09 -5.01 -9.67
C ILE A 111 1.24 -3.75 -9.87
N THR A 112 0.63 -3.25 -8.80
CA THR A 112 -0.06 -1.96 -8.79
C THR A 112 0.77 -0.94 -8.02
N LEU A 113 0.85 0.27 -8.54
CA LEU A 113 1.62 1.37 -7.95
C LEU A 113 0.69 2.43 -7.38
N VAL A 114 0.95 2.83 -6.14
CA VAL A 114 0.22 3.91 -5.48
C VAL A 114 1.20 5.02 -5.10
N GLY A 115 1.01 6.18 -5.69
CA GLY A 115 1.90 7.33 -5.53
C GLY A 115 1.76 8.01 -4.17
N LYS A 116 2.80 8.74 -3.83
CA LYS A 116 2.96 9.48 -2.57
C LYS A 116 1.76 10.37 -2.23
N ASP A 117 1.41 10.42 -0.95
CA ASP A 117 0.33 11.26 -0.42
C ASP A 117 -1.06 10.97 -1.02
N ALA A 118 -1.22 9.82 -1.70
CA ALA A 118 -2.51 9.41 -2.23
C ALA A 118 -3.42 8.83 -1.13
N VAL A 119 -4.71 9.10 -1.27
CA VAL A 119 -5.78 8.56 -0.42
C VAL A 119 -6.67 7.66 -1.28
N VAL A 120 -6.64 6.37 -1.01
CA VAL A 120 -7.52 5.39 -1.65
C VAL A 120 -8.81 5.34 -0.83
N PRO A 121 -9.98 5.67 -1.42
CA PRO A 121 -11.26 5.70 -0.72
C PRO A 121 -11.68 4.36 -0.13
N GLU A 122 -12.60 4.42 0.81
CA GLU A 122 -13.24 3.22 1.37
C GLU A 122 -13.91 2.37 0.28
N ARG A 123 -13.82 1.05 0.44
CA ARG A 123 -14.48 0.06 -0.43
C ARG A 123 -14.07 0.13 -1.91
N LEU A 124 -13.05 0.92 -2.24
CA LEU A 124 -12.55 0.99 -3.61
C LEU A 124 -11.81 -0.29 -3.96
N LYS A 125 -12.12 -0.85 -5.13
CA LYS A 125 -11.41 -1.98 -5.71
C LYS A 125 -10.49 -1.51 -6.83
N ILE A 126 -9.20 -1.62 -6.64
CA ILE A 126 -8.18 -1.29 -7.64
C ILE A 126 -7.61 -2.59 -8.19
N GLY A 127 -7.68 -2.73 -9.51
CA GLY A 127 -7.19 -3.90 -10.23
C GLY A 127 -5.65 -4.00 -10.26
N ARG A 128 -5.17 -4.94 -11.06
CA ARG A 128 -3.75 -5.19 -11.30
C ARG A 128 -3.18 -4.27 -12.37
N ASN A 129 -1.86 -4.05 -12.33
CA ASN A 129 -1.14 -3.21 -13.29
C ASN A 129 -1.70 -1.77 -13.35
N CYS A 130 -2.24 -1.27 -12.24
CA CYS A 130 -2.76 0.08 -12.12
C CYS A 130 -1.70 1.05 -11.60
N ILE A 131 -1.87 2.32 -11.92
CA ILE A 131 -1.05 3.41 -11.38
C ILE A 131 -2.01 4.46 -10.82
N ILE A 132 -1.85 4.76 -9.54
CA ILE A 132 -2.46 5.93 -8.89
C ILE A 132 -1.38 6.99 -8.75
N TYR A 133 -1.58 8.14 -9.35
CA TYR A 133 -0.61 9.24 -9.28
C TYR A 133 -0.55 9.86 -7.87
N PRO A 134 0.56 10.53 -7.53
CA PRO A 134 0.72 11.20 -6.24
C PRO A 134 -0.38 12.23 -5.96
N ASN A 135 -0.65 12.47 -4.68
CA ASN A 135 -1.57 13.47 -4.17
C ASN A 135 -3.06 13.28 -4.56
N LYS A 136 -3.44 12.15 -5.09
CA LYS A 136 -4.85 11.84 -5.36
C LYS A 136 -5.62 11.73 -4.06
N LYS A 137 -6.81 12.33 -4.04
CA LYS A 137 -7.71 12.36 -2.88
C LYS A 137 -8.99 11.61 -3.17
N GLU A 138 -9.75 11.33 -2.14
CA GLU A 138 -11.02 10.62 -2.24
C GLU A 138 -11.98 11.23 -3.27
N ALA A 139 -12.08 12.57 -3.30
CA ALA A 139 -12.94 13.30 -4.24
C ALA A 139 -12.55 13.12 -5.72
N ASP A 140 -11.32 12.69 -6.00
CA ASP A 140 -10.87 12.44 -7.37
C ASP A 140 -11.44 11.14 -7.94
N PHE A 141 -11.88 10.21 -7.09
CA PHE A 141 -12.37 8.90 -7.51
C PHE A 141 -13.89 8.96 -7.78
N SER A 142 -14.27 8.82 -9.02
CA SER A 142 -15.69 8.86 -9.46
C SER A 142 -16.34 7.47 -9.47
N SER A 143 -15.61 6.40 -9.18
CA SER A 143 -16.11 5.02 -9.24
C SER A 143 -15.51 4.19 -8.11
N LEU A 144 -16.28 3.22 -7.61
CA LEU A 144 -15.83 2.26 -6.60
C LEU A 144 -14.95 1.12 -7.16
N THR A 145 -14.66 1.16 -8.45
CA THR A 145 -13.81 0.13 -9.09
C THR A 145 -12.91 0.75 -10.14
N LEU A 146 -11.62 0.51 -10.02
CA LEU A 146 -10.62 0.82 -11.04
C LEU A 146 -10.17 -0.49 -11.70
N ALA A 147 -10.56 -0.70 -12.95
CA ALA A 147 -10.24 -1.91 -13.70
C ALA A 147 -8.73 -2.08 -13.94
N ASN A 148 -8.30 -3.33 -14.23
CA ASN A 148 -6.91 -3.66 -14.52
C ASN A 148 -6.29 -2.76 -15.60
N GLY A 149 -5.01 -2.45 -15.46
CA GLY A 149 -4.23 -1.70 -16.43
C GLY A 149 -4.54 -0.21 -16.54
N ARG A 150 -5.33 0.33 -15.64
CA ARG A 150 -5.69 1.76 -15.63
C ARG A 150 -4.61 2.61 -14.95
N THR A 151 -4.48 3.83 -15.46
CA THR A 151 -3.70 4.89 -14.80
C THR A 151 -4.63 6.00 -14.39
N PHE A 152 -4.55 6.38 -13.14
CA PHE A 152 -5.35 7.43 -12.52
C PHE A 152 -4.42 8.62 -12.24
N LYS A 153 -4.54 9.63 -13.12
CA LYS A 153 -3.71 10.85 -13.08
C LYS A 153 -4.39 11.97 -12.34
#